data_accbcd07269394110d268731790525c1
#
_entry.id   accbcd07269394110d268731790525c1
#
_cell.length_a   1.000
_cell.length_b   1.000
_cell.length_c   1.000
_cell.angle_alpha   90.00
_cell.angle_beta   90.00
_cell.angle_gamma   90.00
#
_symmetry.space_group_name_H-M   'P 1'
#
loop_
_entity.id
_entity.type
_entity.pdbx_description
1 polymer ?
#
loop_
_entity_poly.entity_id
_entity_poly.type
_entity_poly.pdbx_seq_one_letter_code
_entity_poly.pdbx_strand_id
1 'polypeptide(L)'
;MEQHTIIRLTDRPEYKESMAQWFHEKWGIPKQAYLDSMDACLKGESAVPQWYAVVEDGRIIGGLGVIENDFHDRKDLSPNVCAVYVEKDHRCRGLAGRLLAAVCRDMQARGIRTLYLV
;
A
#
# COMPACT_ATOMS: atom_id res chain seq x y z
N MET A 1 14.93 -13.57 16.08
CA MET A 1 14.94 -12.14 15.75
C MET A 1 13.94 -11.87 14.64
N GLU A 2 12.98 -11.03 14.91
CA GLU A 2 11.97 -10.67 13.91
C GLU A 2 12.60 -9.79 12.86
N GLN A 3 12.39 -10.13 11.59
CA GLN A 3 12.82 -9.31 10.48
C GLN A 3 11.62 -8.86 9.67
N HIS A 4 11.45 -7.56 9.58
CA HIS A 4 10.39 -6.95 8.81
C HIS A 4 10.97 -6.37 7.54
N THR A 5 10.36 -6.70 6.41
CA THR A 5 10.76 -6.16 5.11
C THR A 5 9.60 -5.39 4.52
N ILE A 6 9.85 -4.14 4.16
CA ILE A 6 8.87 -3.34 3.43
C ILE A 6 9.09 -3.60 1.95
N ILE A 7 8.05 -4.06 1.27
CA ILE A 7 8.14 -4.38 -0.16
C ILE A 7 7.21 -3.46 -0.97
N ARG A 8 7.64 -3.16 -2.20
CA ARG A 8 6.79 -2.54 -3.20
C ARG A 8 6.26 -3.66 -4.10
N LEU A 9 4.99 -3.59 -4.45
CA LEU A 9 4.41 -4.61 -5.33
C LEU A 9 5.16 -4.68 -6.67
N THR A 10 5.61 -3.54 -7.19
CA THR A 10 6.36 -3.50 -8.46
C THR A 10 7.66 -4.30 -8.41
N ASP A 11 8.29 -4.42 -7.23
CA ASP A 11 9.50 -5.21 -7.03
C ASP A 11 9.20 -6.66 -6.73
N ARG A 12 8.03 -6.95 -6.21
CA ARG A 12 7.66 -8.29 -5.75
C ARG A 12 6.24 -8.63 -6.23
N PRO A 13 6.04 -8.74 -7.57
CA PRO A 13 4.70 -8.97 -8.12
C PRO A 13 4.08 -10.32 -7.73
N GLU A 14 4.88 -11.27 -7.27
CA GLU A 14 4.38 -12.54 -6.78
C GLU A 14 3.49 -12.39 -5.55
N TYR A 15 3.54 -11.25 -4.86
CA TYR A 15 2.68 -10.99 -3.70
C TYR A 15 1.29 -10.42 -4.07
N LYS A 16 1.00 -10.20 -5.35
CA LYS A 16 -0.25 -9.57 -5.78
C LYS A 16 -1.49 -10.25 -5.18
N GLU A 17 -1.60 -11.57 -5.38
CA GLU A 17 -2.76 -12.31 -4.89
C GLU A 17 -2.85 -12.28 -3.37
N SER A 18 -1.74 -12.50 -2.68
CA SER A 18 -1.70 -12.50 -1.23
C SER A 18 -2.06 -11.14 -0.65
N MET A 19 -1.54 -10.06 -1.25
CA MET A 19 -1.84 -8.71 -0.83
C MET A 19 -3.32 -8.38 -1.05
N ALA A 20 -3.87 -8.71 -2.22
CA ALA A 20 -5.27 -8.43 -2.52
C ALA A 20 -6.20 -9.15 -1.54
N GLN A 21 -5.90 -10.41 -1.25
CA GLN A 21 -6.67 -11.18 -0.27
C GLN A 21 -6.56 -10.57 1.12
N TRP A 22 -5.35 -10.18 1.52
CA TRP A 22 -5.11 -9.59 2.83
C TRP A 22 -5.89 -8.27 3.01
N PHE A 23 -5.82 -7.36 2.04
CA PHE A 23 -6.57 -6.11 2.10
C PHE A 23 -8.08 -6.34 2.11
N HIS A 24 -8.55 -7.31 1.30
CA HIS A 24 -9.97 -7.69 1.29
C HIS A 24 -10.43 -8.11 2.69
N GLU A 25 -9.64 -8.92 3.38
CA GLU A 25 -9.99 -9.39 4.73
C GLU A 25 -10.04 -8.28 5.75
N LYS A 26 -9.18 -7.26 5.59
CA LYS A 26 -9.11 -6.15 6.56
C LYS A 26 -10.21 -5.11 6.36
N TRP A 27 -10.56 -4.83 5.11
CA TRP A 27 -11.43 -3.70 4.78
C TRP A 27 -12.79 -4.09 4.22
N GLY A 28 -12.99 -5.34 3.85
CA GLY A 28 -14.27 -5.81 3.30
C GLY A 28 -14.55 -5.35 1.88
N ILE A 29 -13.61 -4.70 1.22
CA ILE A 29 -13.74 -4.30 -0.18
C ILE A 29 -13.50 -5.54 -1.04
N PRO A 30 -14.25 -5.74 -2.14
CA PRO A 30 -14.08 -6.94 -2.96
C PRO A 30 -12.64 -7.13 -3.43
N LYS A 31 -12.16 -8.36 -3.35
CA LYS A 31 -10.80 -8.71 -3.75
C LYS A 31 -10.49 -8.24 -5.17
N GLN A 32 -11.46 -8.35 -6.07
CA GLN A 32 -11.27 -7.97 -7.47
C GLN A 32 -10.91 -6.50 -7.63
N ALA A 33 -11.46 -5.63 -6.76
CA ALA A 33 -11.11 -4.20 -6.80
C ALA A 33 -9.62 -3.99 -6.52
N TYR A 34 -9.08 -4.73 -5.55
CA TYR A 34 -7.65 -4.67 -5.26
C TYR A 34 -6.82 -5.24 -6.40
N LEU A 35 -7.25 -6.38 -6.97
CA LEU A 35 -6.53 -6.99 -8.10
C LEU A 35 -6.46 -6.05 -9.30
N ASP A 36 -7.56 -5.37 -9.61
CA ASP A 36 -7.60 -4.42 -10.73
C ASP A 36 -6.63 -3.25 -10.49
N SER A 37 -6.62 -2.72 -9.26
CA SER A 37 -5.70 -1.63 -8.91
C SER A 37 -4.25 -2.09 -8.94
N MET A 38 -3.99 -3.32 -8.48
CA MET A 38 -2.64 -3.87 -8.48
C MET A 38 -2.16 -4.19 -9.90
N ASP A 39 -3.06 -4.59 -10.79
CA ASP A 39 -2.71 -4.78 -12.21
C ASP A 39 -2.32 -3.45 -12.85
N ALA A 40 -3.04 -2.36 -12.53
CA ALA A 40 -2.68 -1.03 -13.01
C ALA A 40 -1.32 -0.59 -12.46
N CYS A 41 -1.04 -0.91 -11.20
CA CYS A 41 0.25 -0.66 -10.57
C CYS A 41 1.38 -1.36 -11.34
N LEU A 42 1.18 -2.63 -11.68
CA LEU A 42 2.19 -3.43 -12.35
C LEU A 42 2.40 -3.03 -13.81
N LYS A 43 1.40 -2.43 -14.46
CA LYS A 43 1.59 -1.88 -15.80
C LYS A 43 2.55 -0.71 -15.83
N GLY A 44 2.64 0.05 -14.74
CA GLY A 44 3.62 1.11 -14.61
C GLY A 44 3.41 2.31 -15.53
N GLU A 45 2.19 2.54 -15.99
CA GLU A 45 1.89 3.65 -16.91
C GLU A 45 1.84 5.00 -16.18
N SER A 46 1.70 4.98 -14.86
CA SER A 46 1.59 6.17 -14.04
C SER A 46 2.27 5.92 -12.69
N ALA A 47 2.61 7.00 -11.98
CA ALA A 47 3.21 6.90 -10.65
C ALA A 47 2.26 6.26 -9.64
N VAL A 48 0.95 6.36 -9.84
CA VAL A 48 -0.08 5.73 -9.03
C VAL A 48 -1.02 4.93 -9.92
N PRO A 49 -1.66 3.87 -9.42
CA PRO A 49 -1.61 3.37 -8.05
C PRO A 49 -0.29 2.67 -7.73
N GLN A 50 0.05 2.64 -6.44
CA GLN A 50 1.17 1.87 -5.92
C GLN A 50 0.71 1.14 -4.65
N TRP A 51 1.21 -0.07 -4.46
CA TRP A 51 0.83 -0.90 -3.31
C TRP A 51 2.08 -1.39 -2.59
N TYR A 52 2.00 -1.39 -1.26
CA TYR A 52 3.13 -1.68 -0.39
C TYR A 52 2.69 -2.61 0.73
N ALA A 53 3.60 -3.46 1.18
CA ALA A 53 3.33 -4.36 2.30
C ALA A 53 4.54 -4.46 3.20
N VAL A 54 4.29 -4.81 4.45
CA VAL A 54 5.32 -5.23 5.38
C VAL A 54 5.21 -6.74 5.50
N VAL A 55 6.31 -7.44 5.29
CA VAL A 55 6.36 -8.90 5.30
C VAL A 55 7.28 -9.37 6.41
N GLU A 56 6.84 -10.35 7.16
CA GLU A 56 7.62 -11.03 8.19
C GLU A 56 7.46 -12.53 8.00
N ASP A 57 8.57 -13.23 7.79
CA ASP A 57 8.59 -14.68 7.58
C ASP A 57 7.61 -15.14 6.49
N GLY A 58 7.56 -14.38 5.38
CA GLY A 58 6.69 -14.67 4.26
C GLY A 58 5.23 -14.30 4.45
N ARG A 59 4.88 -13.69 5.58
CA ARG A 59 3.52 -13.32 5.94
C ARG A 59 3.35 -11.81 5.91
N ILE A 60 2.25 -11.34 5.34
CA ILE A 60 1.92 -9.92 5.32
C ILE A 60 1.38 -9.52 6.68
N ILE A 61 2.02 -8.53 7.31
CA ILE A 61 1.63 -8.02 8.62
C ILE A 61 1.22 -6.56 8.60
N GLY A 62 1.39 -5.89 7.48
CA GLY A 62 0.95 -4.51 7.31
C GLY A 62 0.95 -4.14 5.85
N GLY A 63 0.32 -3.03 5.52
CA GLY A 63 0.30 -2.56 4.16
C GLY A 63 -0.48 -1.28 3.99
N LEU A 64 -0.34 -0.69 2.80
CA LEU A 64 -1.14 0.44 2.35
C LEU A 64 -1.07 0.56 0.84
N GLY A 65 -1.98 1.36 0.30
CA GLY A 65 -1.93 1.73 -1.11
C GLY A 65 -1.86 3.24 -1.27
N VAL A 66 -1.38 3.67 -2.43
CA VAL A 66 -1.47 5.05 -2.87
C VAL A 66 -2.26 5.04 -4.16
N ILE A 67 -3.41 5.68 -4.15
CA ILE A 67 -4.31 5.75 -5.29
C ILE A 67 -4.63 7.19 -5.61
N GLU A 68 -5.22 7.42 -6.77
CA GLU A 68 -5.49 8.79 -7.20
C GLU A 68 -6.56 9.46 -6.34
N ASN A 69 -7.63 8.73 -6.01
CA ASN A 69 -8.71 9.27 -5.18
C ASN A 69 -9.35 8.16 -4.36
N ASP A 70 -9.40 8.35 -3.03
CA ASP A 70 -9.99 7.40 -2.09
C ASP A 70 -11.41 7.81 -1.69
N PHE A 71 -12.33 7.79 -2.68
CA PHE A 71 -13.78 7.97 -2.51
C PHE A 71 -14.19 9.27 -1.80
N HIS A 72 -13.50 10.39 -2.07
CA HIS A 72 -13.92 11.69 -1.55
C HIS A 72 -14.10 12.69 -2.69
N ASP A 73 -14.75 13.82 -2.39
CA ASP A 73 -15.10 14.81 -3.40
C ASP A 73 -13.96 15.77 -3.76
N ARG A 74 -12.92 15.83 -2.95
CA ARG A 74 -11.81 16.75 -3.15
C ARG A 74 -10.73 16.09 -4.03
N LYS A 75 -10.99 16.04 -5.33
CA LYS A 75 -10.06 15.42 -6.29
C LYS A 75 -8.77 16.20 -6.45
N ASP A 76 -8.75 17.46 -6.01
CA ASP A 76 -7.54 18.26 -5.94
C ASP A 76 -6.58 17.78 -4.83
N LEU A 77 -7.10 17.03 -3.86
CA LEU A 77 -6.30 16.45 -2.78
C LEU A 77 -5.90 15.01 -3.17
N SER A 78 -5.04 14.89 -4.16
CA SER A 78 -4.57 13.59 -4.65
C SER A 78 -3.08 13.65 -4.94
N PRO A 79 -2.38 12.50 -4.92
CA PRO A 79 -2.91 11.17 -4.64
C PRO A 79 -3.15 10.91 -3.16
N ASN A 80 -3.93 9.88 -2.87
CA ASN A 80 -4.33 9.52 -1.51
C ASN A 80 -3.64 8.25 -1.03
N VAL A 81 -3.21 8.27 0.23
CA VAL A 81 -2.83 7.05 0.95
C VAL A 81 -4.12 6.40 1.43
N CYS A 82 -4.28 5.12 1.15
CA CYS A 82 -5.48 4.38 1.50
C CYS A 82 -5.17 3.02 2.12
N ALA A 83 -6.16 2.45 2.79
CA ALA A 83 -6.12 1.08 3.31
C ALA A 83 -4.95 0.81 4.25
N VAL A 84 -4.51 1.81 5.01
CA VAL A 84 -3.41 1.65 5.97
C VAL A 84 -3.84 0.69 7.07
N TYR A 85 -3.09 -0.39 7.24
CA TYR A 85 -3.40 -1.38 8.28
C TYR A 85 -2.12 -2.08 8.73
N VAL A 86 -2.02 -2.31 10.04
CA VAL A 86 -0.97 -3.14 10.63
C VAL A 86 -1.69 -4.18 11.50
N GLU A 87 -1.28 -5.44 11.38
CA GLU A 87 -1.86 -6.51 12.18
C GLU A 87 -1.77 -6.18 13.67
N LYS A 88 -2.83 -6.52 14.41
CA LYS A 88 -2.98 -6.14 15.80
C LYS A 88 -1.77 -6.51 16.66
N ASP A 89 -1.23 -7.70 16.44
CA ASP A 89 -0.11 -8.23 17.24
C ASP A 89 1.22 -7.52 16.93
N HIS A 90 1.25 -6.72 15.87
CA HIS A 90 2.46 -6.01 15.42
C HIS A 90 2.34 -4.50 15.58
N ARG A 91 1.27 -4.02 16.19
CA ARG A 91 1.08 -2.59 16.43
C ARG A 91 1.98 -2.10 17.56
N CYS A 92 2.11 -0.77 17.65
CA CYS A 92 2.93 -0.10 18.66
C CYS A 92 4.42 -0.40 18.53
N ARG A 93 4.87 -0.80 17.34
CA ARG A 93 6.29 -1.03 17.03
C ARG A 93 6.83 -0.06 16.00
N GLY A 94 6.06 0.99 15.68
CA GLY A 94 6.45 1.98 14.70
C GLY A 94 6.39 1.51 13.25
N LEU A 95 5.74 0.37 12.96
CA LEU A 95 5.68 -0.18 11.61
C LEU A 95 4.92 0.73 10.65
N ALA A 96 3.78 1.30 11.08
CA ALA A 96 3.01 2.19 10.23
C ALA A 96 3.82 3.43 9.86
N GLY A 97 4.55 3.99 10.83
CA GLY A 97 5.42 5.14 10.58
C GLY A 97 6.54 4.82 9.60
N ARG A 98 7.18 3.67 9.78
CA ARG A 98 8.25 3.25 8.85
C ARG A 98 7.70 2.96 7.45
N LEU A 99 6.52 2.37 7.37
CA LEU A 99 5.86 2.11 6.10
C LEU A 99 5.53 3.41 5.38
N LEU A 100 4.93 4.37 6.09
CA LEU A 100 4.62 5.69 5.53
C LEU A 100 5.88 6.42 5.08
N ALA A 101 6.95 6.36 5.86
CA ALA A 101 8.23 6.98 5.49
C ALA A 101 8.79 6.37 4.20
N ALA A 102 8.73 5.04 4.07
CA ALA A 102 9.19 4.35 2.87
C ALA A 102 8.35 4.76 1.65
N VAL A 103 7.04 4.86 1.83
CA VAL A 103 6.12 5.27 0.76
C VAL A 103 6.40 6.70 0.32
N CYS A 104 6.62 7.60 1.26
CA CYS A 104 6.93 9.00 0.93
C CYS A 104 8.22 9.10 0.14
N ARG A 105 9.26 8.32 0.50
CA ARG A 105 10.51 8.30 -0.25
C ARG A 105 10.32 7.76 -1.66
N ASP A 106 9.54 6.70 -1.81
CA ASP A 106 9.26 6.12 -3.12
C ASP A 106 8.47 7.08 -4.00
N MET A 107 7.44 7.71 -3.43
CA MET A 107 6.62 8.68 -4.15
C MET A 107 7.44 9.89 -4.57
N GLN A 108 8.33 10.37 -3.71
CA GLN A 108 9.22 11.48 -4.03
C GLN A 108 10.12 11.12 -5.21
N ALA A 109 10.65 9.90 -5.23
CA ALA A 109 11.46 9.41 -6.33
C ALA A 109 10.66 9.33 -7.64
N ARG A 110 9.34 9.19 -7.56
CA ARG A 110 8.43 9.16 -8.72
C ARG A 110 7.90 10.54 -9.09
N GLY A 111 8.38 11.61 -8.43
CA GLY A 111 7.99 12.99 -8.73
C GLY A 111 6.77 13.50 -7.99
N ILE A 112 6.27 12.76 -7.01
CA ILE A 112 5.11 13.15 -6.21
C ILE A 112 5.60 13.72 -4.89
N ARG A 113 5.26 14.98 -4.61
CA ARG A 113 5.75 15.69 -3.43
C ARG A 113 4.79 15.69 -2.27
N THR A 114 3.50 15.45 -2.51
CA THR A 114 2.47 15.55 -1.49
C THR A 114 1.53 14.36 -1.59
N LEU A 115 1.26 13.73 -0.45
CA LEU A 115 0.28 12.67 -0.31
C LEU A 115 -0.77 13.12 0.69
N TYR A 116 -2.01 12.73 0.46
CA TYR A 116 -3.12 13.09 1.33
C TYR A 116 -3.69 11.85 2.01
N LEU A 117 -3.92 11.96 3.30
CA LEU A 117 -4.57 10.93 4.10
C LEU A 117 -5.96 11.43 4.46
N VAL A 118 -6.98 10.73 4.01
CA VAL A 118 -8.38 11.13 4.25
C VAL A 118 -9.14 10.11 5.09
#